data_0e0cfcfed0e02a7b1e3763e2c911e98d
#
_entry.id   0e0cfcfed0e02a7b1e3763e2c911e98d
#
_cell.length_a   1.000
_cell.length_b   1.000
_cell.length_c   1.000
_cell.angle_alpha   90.00
_cell.angle_beta   90.00
_cell.angle_gamma   90.00
#
_symmetry.space_group_name_H-M   'P 1'
#
loop_
_entity.id
_entity.type
_entity.pdbx_description
1 polymer ?
#
loop_
_entity_poly.entity_id
_entity_poly.type
_entity_poly.pdbx_seq_one_letter_code
_entity_poly.pdbx_strand_id
1 'polypeptide(L)'
;DDYKGRPAAASQEMSIFKDMDLIYDLKMLKEGKDSPLKERYLSYIERMDADDRKAFDTFYAPIIEDFYKRDLKGKELAEWKYQRYMRDYAKVVKSLDDNVGRVLDYLKEKDMLDNTLVVYTSDQGFYMGEHGWFDKRFMYEESFRTPLLVRLPGGKKGDVDEMVQNIDYGPTILDLAGVEVPADMHGVSFLPLLKGEKVPDWRKSLYYHFYEYPAEHAVRRHYGVRTERYKLMHFYNDIDCWELYDLQEDPMEMH
;
A
#
# COMPACT_ATOMS: atom_id res chain seq x y z
N ASP A 1 18.33 4.18 -6.54
CA ASP A 1 18.20 3.25 -7.65
C ASP A 1 18.53 3.94 -8.98
N ASP A 2 19.28 3.30 -9.85
CA ASP A 2 19.64 3.80 -11.18
C ASP A 2 18.70 3.26 -12.29
N TYR A 3 17.77 2.39 -11.92
CA TYR A 3 16.78 1.72 -12.79
C TYR A 3 17.40 1.03 -14.03
N LYS A 4 18.68 0.66 -13.96
CA LYS A 4 19.37 0.01 -15.06
C LYS A 4 18.69 -1.32 -15.41
N GLY A 5 18.32 -1.47 -16.68
CA GLY A 5 17.57 -2.64 -17.16
C GLY A 5 16.06 -2.60 -16.88
N ARG A 6 15.54 -1.56 -16.21
CA ARG A 6 14.12 -1.40 -15.87
C ARG A 6 13.55 -0.10 -16.49
N PRO A 7 13.30 -0.05 -17.79
CA PRO A 7 12.87 1.19 -18.48
C PRO A 7 11.48 1.67 -18.04
N ALA A 8 10.58 0.78 -17.63
CA ALA A 8 9.28 1.16 -17.08
C ALA A 8 9.45 1.85 -15.71
N ALA A 9 10.31 1.32 -14.84
CA ALA A 9 10.66 1.94 -13.58
C ALA A 9 11.34 3.30 -13.75
N ALA A 10 12.19 3.45 -14.76
CA ALA A 10 12.88 4.72 -15.06
C ALA A 10 11.93 5.83 -15.54
N SER A 11 10.79 5.49 -16.11
CA SER A 11 9.82 6.44 -16.70
C SER A 11 8.65 6.83 -15.79
N GLN A 12 8.63 6.35 -14.55
CA GLN A 12 7.58 6.67 -13.58
C GLN A 12 7.75 8.09 -12.99
N GLU A 13 6.67 8.59 -12.37
CA GLU A 13 6.59 9.92 -11.74
C GLU A 13 6.18 9.80 -10.26
N MET A 14 6.84 8.92 -9.51
CA MET A 14 6.60 8.73 -8.07
C MET A 14 7.88 8.68 -7.23
N SER A 15 8.93 9.35 -7.71
CA SER A 15 10.16 9.51 -6.96
C SER A 15 9.98 10.49 -5.80
N ILE A 16 10.38 10.08 -4.59
CA ILE A 16 10.37 10.96 -3.40
C ILE A 16 11.17 12.24 -3.66
N PHE A 17 12.29 12.12 -4.37
CA PHE A 17 13.14 13.29 -4.64
C PHE A 17 12.53 14.25 -5.65
N LYS A 18 12.07 13.73 -6.82
CA LYS A 18 11.62 14.56 -7.94
C LYS A 18 10.14 14.92 -7.83
N ASP A 19 9.30 13.91 -7.62
CA ASP A 19 7.88 13.97 -7.92
C ASP A 19 7.01 14.24 -6.68
N MET A 20 7.50 13.87 -5.48
CA MET A 20 6.76 14.16 -4.24
C MET A 20 6.61 15.68 -4.04
N ASP A 21 5.37 16.14 -4.04
CA ASP A 21 5.03 17.55 -3.97
C ASP A 21 5.19 18.12 -2.55
N LEU A 22 5.87 19.25 -2.43
CA LEU A 22 6.11 19.87 -1.12
C LEU A 22 4.84 20.41 -0.48
N ILE A 23 3.89 20.91 -1.26
CA ILE A 23 2.65 21.49 -0.74
C ILE A 23 1.61 20.39 -0.50
N TYR A 24 1.30 19.60 -1.51
CA TYR A 24 0.26 18.58 -1.45
C TYR A 24 0.64 17.40 -0.56
N ASP A 25 1.79 16.77 -0.85
CA ASP A 25 2.20 15.56 -0.12
C ASP A 25 2.77 15.88 1.26
N LEU A 26 3.57 16.95 1.38
CA LEU A 26 4.32 17.26 2.61
C LEU A 26 3.79 18.45 3.41
N LYS A 27 2.71 19.12 2.96
CA LYS A 27 1.99 20.21 3.65
C LYS A 27 2.83 21.49 3.87
N MET A 28 3.79 21.74 2.96
CA MET A 28 4.72 22.87 3.08
C MET A 28 4.20 24.13 2.37
N LEU A 29 2.89 24.43 2.48
CA LEU A 29 2.32 25.65 1.92
C LEU A 29 2.82 26.88 2.69
N LYS A 30 3.40 27.84 1.97
CA LYS A 30 3.84 29.14 2.47
C LYS A 30 3.46 30.21 1.48
N GLU A 31 3.23 31.43 1.96
CA GLU A 31 2.99 32.60 1.08
C GLU A 31 4.11 32.76 0.05
N GLY A 32 3.72 33.02 -1.21
CA GLY A 32 4.65 33.13 -2.33
C GLY A 32 5.21 31.81 -2.86
N LYS A 33 4.75 30.65 -2.32
CA LYS A 33 5.07 29.32 -2.85
C LYS A 33 3.90 28.75 -3.63
N ASP A 34 4.22 28.01 -4.68
CA ASP A 34 3.25 27.41 -5.58
C ASP A 34 3.63 25.97 -5.97
N SER A 35 2.64 25.19 -6.39
CA SER A 35 2.81 23.88 -6.98
C SER A 35 1.61 23.55 -7.89
N PRO A 36 1.77 22.61 -8.85
CA PRO A 36 0.64 22.15 -9.68
C PRO A 36 -0.52 21.55 -8.88
N LEU A 37 -0.26 21.06 -7.66
CA LEU A 37 -1.24 20.40 -6.79
C LEU A 37 -1.79 21.31 -5.67
N LYS A 38 -1.44 22.60 -5.68
CA LYS A 38 -1.83 23.54 -4.62
C LYS A 38 -3.35 23.67 -4.46
N GLU A 39 -4.08 23.82 -5.55
CA GLU A 39 -5.55 23.94 -5.49
C GLU A 39 -6.19 22.67 -4.93
N ARG A 40 -5.68 21.51 -5.31
CA ARG A 40 -6.11 20.23 -4.73
C ARG A 40 -5.82 20.16 -3.24
N TYR A 41 -4.66 20.62 -2.80
CA TYR A 41 -4.32 20.71 -1.37
C TYR A 41 -5.29 21.64 -0.62
N LEU A 42 -5.55 22.83 -1.14
CA LEU A 42 -6.47 23.80 -0.51
C LEU A 42 -7.89 23.22 -0.37
N SER A 43 -8.38 22.48 -1.38
CA SER A 43 -9.70 21.84 -1.31
C SER A 43 -9.84 20.82 -0.17
N TYR A 44 -8.75 20.20 0.28
CA TYR A 44 -8.78 19.32 1.46
C TYR A 44 -8.76 20.13 2.76
N ILE A 45 -7.96 21.18 2.80
CA ILE A 45 -7.86 22.07 3.97
C ILE A 45 -9.20 22.78 4.27
N GLU A 46 -9.94 23.17 3.23
CA GLU A 46 -11.27 23.81 3.35
C GLU A 46 -12.35 22.89 3.94
N ARG A 47 -12.14 21.56 3.92
CA ARG A 47 -13.07 20.59 4.53
C ARG A 47 -12.89 20.45 6.04
N MET A 48 -11.79 20.95 6.58
CA MET A 48 -11.53 20.89 8.02
C MET A 48 -12.49 21.85 8.76
N ASP A 49 -12.99 21.42 9.90
CA ASP A 49 -13.65 22.36 10.81
C ASP A 49 -12.64 23.34 11.44
N ALA A 50 -13.13 24.33 12.19
CA ALA A 50 -12.30 25.39 12.73
C ALA A 50 -11.25 24.88 13.75
N ASP A 51 -11.62 23.88 14.55
CA ASP A 51 -10.73 23.32 15.57
C ASP A 51 -9.66 22.43 14.95
N ASP A 52 -10.03 21.56 14.01
CA ASP A 52 -9.12 20.75 13.22
C ASP A 52 -8.15 21.62 12.42
N ARG A 53 -8.67 22.66 11.78
CA ARG A 53 -7.83 23.61 11.03
C ARG A 53 -6.83 24.31 11.92
N LYS A 54 -7.25 24.78 13.09
CA LYS A 54 -6.36 25.42 14.05
C LYS A 54 -5.28 24.48 14.56
N ALA A 55 -5.65 23.23 14.87
CA ALA A 55 -4.70 22.20 15.31
C ALA A 55 -3.67 21.89 14.21
N PHE A 56 -4.14 21.73 12.97
CA PHE A 56 -3.31 21.51 11.80
C PHE A 56 -2.31 22.65 11.57
N ASP A 57 -2.79 23.89 11.52
CA ASP A 57 -1.95 25.06 11.29
C ASP A 57 -0.92 25.23 12.42
N THR A 58 -1.33 25.04 13.67
CA THR A 58 -0.43 25.11 14.83
C THR A 58 0.68 24.07 14.76
N PHE A 59 0.36 22.86 14.30
CA PHE A 59 1.32 21.77 14.17
C PHE A 59 2.31 22.01 13.02
N TYR A 60 1.82 22.42 11.86
CA TYR A 60 2.67 22.55 10.67
C TYR A 60 3.46 23.85 10.59
N ALA A 61 2.98 24.97 11.20
CA ALA A 61 3.64 26.27 11.12
C ALA A 61 5.14 26.24 11.47
N PRO A 62 5.59 25.68 12.60
CA PRO A 62 7.02 25.64 12.93
C PRO A 62 7.82 24.75 11.99
N ILE A 63 7.21 23.69 11.44
CA ILE A 63 7.86 22.78 10.47
C ILE A 63 8.07 23.50 9.15
N ILE A 64 7.07 24.24 8.67
CA ILE A 64 7.13 25.03 7.45
C ILE A 64 8.20 26.12 7.58
N GLU A 65 8.22 26.83 8.70
CA GLU A 65 9.23 27.87 8.96
C GLU A 65 10.66 27.29 8.95
N ASP A 66 10.91 26.21 9.68
CA ASP A 66 12.22 25.54 9.73
C ASP A 66 12.65 25.06 8.35
N PHE A 67 11.75 24.41 7.59
CA PHE A 67 12.05 23.91 6.27
C PHE A 67 12.54 25.00 5.32
N TYR A 68 11.79 26.10 5.20
CA TYR A 68 12.18 27.19 4.30
C TYR A 68 13.39 28.00 4.79
N LYS A 69 13.70 27.98 6.07
CA LYS A 69 14.90 28.60 6.63
C LYS A 69 16.17 27.79 6.29
N ARG A 70 16.05 26.47 6.16
CA ARG A 70 17.20 25.58 5.89
C ARG A 70 17.68 25.59 4.45
N ASP A 71 16.86 25.99 3.48
CA ASP A 71 17.17 26.03 2.02
C ASP A 71 17.79 24.71 1.50
N LEU A 72 17.21 23.57 1.87
CA LEU A 72 17.71 22.23 1.56
C LEU A 72 17.73 21.94 0.07
N LYS A 73 18.77 21.24 -0.43
CA LYS A 73 18.95 20.87 -1.83
C LYS A 73 19.52 19.47 -1.98
N GLY A 74 19.37 18.88 -3.17
CA GLY A 74 19.98 17.60 -3.52
C GLY A 74 19.63 16.50 -2.52
N LYS A 75 20.62 15.78 -2.03
CA LYS A 75 20.46 14.65 -1.12
C LYS A 75 19.80 15.05 0.21
N GLU A 76 20.18 16.20 0.77
CA GLU A 76 19.59 16.69 2.03
C GLU A 76 18.09 16.95 1.91
N LEU A 77 17.65 17.49 0.76
CA LEU A 77 16.23 17.68 0.46
C LEU A 77 15.51 16.33 0.32
N ALA A 78 16.11 15.35 -0.36
CA ALA A 78 15.54 14.02 -0.51
C ALA A 78 15.38 13.32 0.85
N GLU A 79 16.41 13.37 1.69
CA GLU A 79 16.37 12.82 3.04
C GLU A 79 15.30 13.50 3.91
N TRP A 80 15.18 14.83 3.82
CA TRP A 80 14.17 15.57 4.55
C TRP A 80 12.75 15.20 4.08
N LYS A 81 12.51 15.15 2.76
CA LYS A 81 11.22 14.72 2.19
C LYS A 81 10.83 13.34 2.71
N TYR A 82 11.75 12.37 2.64
CA TYR A 82 11.53 11.01 3.12
C TYR A 82 11.19 10.98 4.62
N GLN A 83 11.99 11.66 5.45
CA GLN A 83 11.76 11.71 6.89
C GLN A 83 10.43 12.39 7.25
N ARG A 84 10.05 13.44 6.52
CA ARG A 84 8.77 14.11 6.73
C ARG A 84 7.60 13.20 6.35
N TYR A 85 7.69 12.58 5.19
CA TYR A 85 6.72 11.61 4.69
C TYR A 85 6.50 10.46 5.67
N MET A 86 7.57 9.81 6.12
CA MET A 86 7.50 8.69 7.06
C MET A 86 6.90 9.07 8.41
N ARG A 87 7.19 10.28 8.91
CA ARG A 87 6.59 10.75 10.16
C ARG A 87 5.09 10.99 10.04
N ASP A 88 4.63 11.52 8.93
CA ASP A 88 3.19 11.72 8.71
C ASP A 88 2.48 10.39 8.47
N TYR A 89 3.08 9.49 7.72
CA TYR A 89 2.57 8.13 7.54
C TYR A 89 2.43 7.38 8.88
N ALA A 90 3.47 7.40 9.70
CA ALA A 90 3.47 6.75 11.01
C ALA A 90 2.36 7.28 11.95
N LYS A 91 2.00 8.58 11.87
CA LYS A 91 0.87 9.13 12.63
C LYS A 91 -0.47 8.56 12.19
N VAL A 92 -0.65 8.38 10.87
CA VAL A 92 -1.86 7.75 10.33
C VAL A 92 -1.94 6.30 10.80
N VAL A 93 -0.83 5.56 10.73
CA VAL A 93 -0.75 4.18 11.25
C VAL A 93 -1.08 4.12 12.73
N LYS A 94 -0.55 5.06 13.54
CA LYS A 94 -0.87 5.12 14.98
C LYS A 94 -2.36 5.37 15.23
N SER A 95 -2.97 6.28 14.49
CA SER A 95 -4.41 6.55 14.59
C SER A 95 -5.25 5.34 14.18
N LEU A 96 -4.82 4.63 13.13
CA LEU A 96 -5.47 3.39 12.69
C LEU A 96 -5.39 2.30 13.77
N ASP A 97 -4.21 2.09 14.34
CA ASP A 97 -3.96 1.11 15.41
C ASP A 97 -4.86 1.38 16.64
N ASP A 98 -4.95 2.64 17.09
CA ASP A 98 -5.81 3.05 18.19
C ASP A 98 -7.30 2.75 17.90
N ASN A 99 -7.75 3.00 16.68
CA ASN A 99 -9.14 2.74 16.30
C ASN A 99 -9.44 1.25 16.14
N VAL A 100 -8.51 0.47 15.63
CA VAL A 100 -8.62 -1.02 15.62
C VAL A 100 -8.71 -1.54 17.05
N GLY A 101 -7.86 -1.05 17.95
CA GLY A 101 -7.93 -1.37 19.39
C GLY A 101 -9.31 -1.10 19.98
N ARG A 102 -9.88 0.08 19.72
CA ARG A 102 -11.24 0.43 20.20
C ARG A 102 -12.33 -0.53 19.70
N VAL A 103 -12.23 -0.98 18.45
CA VAL A 103 -13.18 -1.97 17.89
C VAL A 103 -13.04 -3.31 18.62
N LEU A 104 -11.81 -3.78 18.82
CA LEU A 104 -11.56 -5.04 19.53
C LEU A 104 -12.02 -4.99 20.98
N ASP A 105 -11.79 -3.87 21.69
CA ASP A 105 -12.27 -3.66 23.06
C ASP A 105 -13.80 -3.68 23.12
N TYR A 106 -14.48 -3.00 22.18
CA TYR A 106 -15.94 -3.04 22.09
C TYR A 106 -16.48 -4.46 21.89
N LEU A 107 -15.88 -5.24 20.98
CA LEU A 107 -16.29 -6.63 20.76
C LEU A 107 -16.11 -7.48 22.01
N LYS A 108 -15.03 -7.23 22.76
CA LYS A 108 -14.76 -7.91 24.03
C LYS A 108 -15.76 -7.51 25.13
N GLU A 109 -16.04 -6.23 25.30
CA GLU A 109 -17.03 -5.71 26.27
C GLU A 109 -18.45 -6.22 26.02
N LYS A 110 -18.77 -6.54 24.77
CA LYS A 110 -20.07 -7.08 24.36
C LYS A 110 -20.13 -8.60 24.30
N ASP A 111 -19.09 -9.29 24.73
CA ASP A 111 -18.96 -10.76 24.63
C ASP A 111 -19.13 -11.30 23.20
N MET A 112 -18.80 -10.46 22.20
CA MET A 112 -18.92 -10.79 20.78
C MET A 112 -17.61 -11.30 20.16
N LEU A 113 -16.46 -11.03 20.78
CA LEU A 113 -15.15 -11.27 20.17
C LEU A 113 -14.93 -12.76 19.83
N ASP A 114 -15.43 -13.68 20.65
CA ASP A 114 -15.28 -15.11 20.44
C ASP A 114 -16.25 -15.71 19.42
N ASN A 115 -17.16 -14.89 18.88
CA ASN A 115 -18.06 -15.24 17.79
C ASN A 115 -17.93 -14.27 16.58
N THR A 116 -16.82 -13.57 16.47
CA THR A 116 -16.59 -12.62 15.37
C THR A 116 -15.31 -12.98 14.63
N LEU A 117 -15.43 -13.15 13.29
CA LEU A 117 -14.27 -13.16 12.40
C LEU A 117 -13.73 -11.74 12.32
N VAL A 118 -12.46 -11.55 12.66
CA VAL A 118 -11.77 -10.26 12.48
C VAL A 118 -10.72 -10.40 11.39
N VAL A 119 -10.80 -9.58 10.36
CA VAL A 119 -9.83 -9.54 9.26
C VAL A 119 -9.23 -8.14 9.21
N TYR A 120 -7.92 -8.05 9.31
CA TYR A 120 -7.16 -6.84 9.04
C TYR A 120 -6.35 -7.04 7.76
N THR A 121 -6.61 -6.22 6.76
CA THR A 121 -5.97 -6.32 5.45
C THR A 121 -5.95 -4.97 4.76
N SER A 122 -5.41 -4.92 3.54
CA SER A 122 -5.43 -3.77 2.63
C SER A 122 -5.83 -4.24 1.22
N ASP A 123 -6.33 -3.32 0.41
CA ASP A 123 -6.61 -3.53 -1.02
C ASP A 123 -5.33 -3.62 -1.85
N GLN A 124 -4.23 -3.02 -1.36
CA GLN A 124 -2.93 -2.92 -2.04
C GLN A 124 -1.80 -2.70 -1.03
N GLY A 125 -0.57 -2.89 -1.48
CA GLY A 125 0.63 -2.43 -0.78
C GLY A 125 0.94 -0.96 -1.04
N PHE A 126 2.14 -0.49 -0.62
CA PHE A 126 2.53 0.91 -0.74
C PHE A 126 4.05 1.06 -0.62
N TYR A 127 4.67 1.86 -1.51
CA TYR A 127 6.09 2.21 -1.42
C TYR A 127 6.32 3.24 -0.34
N MET A 128 7.21 2.92 0.57
CA MET A 128 7.60 3.77 1.68
C MET A 128 9.07 4.18 1.63
N GLY A 129 9.59 4.30 0.42
CA GLY A 129 10.98 4.66 0.12
C GLY A 129 11.73 3.60 -0.66
N GLU A 130 11.22 2.38 -0.73
CA GLU A 130 11.78 1.32 -1.57
C GLU A 130 11.79 1.79 -3.02
N HIS A 131 12.79 1.42 -3.80
CA HIS A 131 13.08 1.93 -5.14
C HIS A 131 13.24 3.47 -5.23
N GLY A 132 13.25 4.20 -4.11
CA GLY A 132 13.21 5.66 -4.05
C GLY A 132 11.82 6.26 -4.26
N TRP A 133 10.76 5.46 -4.15
CA TRP A 133 9.39 5.80 -4.50
C TRP A 133 8.46 6.02 -3.31
N PHE A 134 7.33 6.61 -3.61
CA PHE A 134 6.13 6.67 -2.78
C PHE A 134 4.92 6.23 -3.63
N ASP A 135 3.74 6.01 -3.00
CA ASP A 135 2.54 5.52 -3.64
C ASP A 135 2.64 4.02 -4.05
N LYS A 136 2.08 3.57 -5.18
CA LYS A 136 1.81 2.16 -5.52
C LYS A 136 1.73 1.95 -7.04
N ARG A 137 1.19 0.85 -7.51
CA ARG A 137 0.73 0.47 -8.87
C ARG A 137 1.59 -0.56 -9.57
N PHE A 138 2.92 -0.49 -9.49
CA PHE A 138 3.73 -1.58 -10.05
C PHE A 138 3.48 -2.91 -9.33
N MET A 139 3.75 -4.00 -10.03
CA MET A 139 3.64 -5.36 -9.47
C MET A 139 4.82 -5.75 -8.55
N TYR A 140 5.72 -4.84 -8.18
CA TYR A 140 6.76 -5.13 -7.18
C TYR A 140 6.15 -5.42 -5.81
N GLU A 141 6.83 -6.22 -4.98
CA GLU A 141 6.26 -6.76 -3.73
C GLU A 141 5.69 -5.68 -2.82
N GLU A 142 6.31 -4.50 -2.71
CA GLU A 142 5.85 -3.43 -1.83
C GLU A 142 4.46 -2.89 -2.19
N SER A 143 4.13 -2.89 -3.48
CA SER A 143 2.81 -2.48 -3.98
C SER A 143 1.84 -3.64 -4.13
N PHE A 144 2.35 -4.84 -4.46
CA PHE A 144 1.55 -6.02 -4.77
C PHE A 144 1.16 -6.82 -3.53
N ARG A 145 2.05 -6.95 -2.56
CA ARG A 145 1.83 -7.71 -1.34
C ARG A 145 1.10 -6.87 -0.29
N THR A 146 0.00 -7.40 0.23
CA THR A 146 -0.79 -6.77 1.29
C THR A 146 -0.66 -7.51 2.61
N PRO A 147 -0.80 -6.84 3.76
CA PRO A 147 -0.94 -7.52 5.02
C PRO A 147 -2.26 -8.31 5.06
N LEU A 148 -2.25 -9.48 5.68
CA LEU A 148 -3.45 -10.24 5.98
C LEU A 148 -3.31 -10.87 7.37
N LEU A 149 -4.07 -10.33 8.33
CA LEU A 149 -4.17 -10.88 9.68
C LEU A 149 -5.62 -11.34 9.91
N VAL A 150 -5.80 -12.58 10.30
CA VAL A 150 -7.14 -13.16 10.50
C VAL A 150 -7.25 -13.73 11.90
N ARG A 151 -8.26 -13.29 12.65
CA ARG A 151 -8.70 -13.93 13.89
C ARG A 151 -9.97 -14.73 13.62
N LEU A 152 -9.82 -16.03 13.46
CA LEU A 152 -10.95 -16.96 13.36
C LEU A 152 -11.45 -17.32 14.76
N PRO A 153 -12.78 -17.26 15.05
CA PRO A 153 -13.35 -17.77 16.28
C PRO A 153 -12.96 -19.22 16.54
N GLY A 154 -12.37 -19.50 17.71
CA GLY A 154 -11.87 -20.85 18.04
C GLY A 154 -10.65 -21.30 17.23
N GLY A 155 -10.11 -20.45 16.38
CA GLY A 155 -8.95 -20.76 15.54
C GLY A 155 -7.64 -20.86 16.32
N LYS A 156 -6.66 -21.56 15.73
CA LYS A 156 -5.31 -21.68 16.26
C LYS A 156 -4.45 -20.50 15.82
N LYS A 157 -3.44 -20.17 16.62
CA LYS A 157 -2.37 -19.26 16.20
C LYS A 157 -1.43 -19.99 15.24
N GLY A 158 -0.99 -19.32 14.21
CA GLY A 158 -0.03 -19.84 13.22
C GLY A 158 0.11 -18.91 12.03
N ASP A 159 1.04 -19.25 11.17
CA ASP A 159 1.26 -18.60 9.91
C ASP A 159 0.71 -19.49 8.78
N VAL A 160 0.26 -18.86 7.71
CA VAL A 160 -0.22 -19.49 6.48
C VAL A 160 0.66 -18.98 5.36
N ASP A 161 1.46 -19.87 4.77
CA ASP A 161 2.43 -19.53 3.71
C ASP A 161 1.82 -19.60 2.31
N GLU A 162 0.63 -20.21 2.19
CA GLU A 162 -0.07 -20.34 0.93
C GLU A 162 -0.50 -18.97 0.38
N MET A 163 -0.41 -18.81 -0.94
CA MET A 163 -0.78 -17.57 -1.62
C MET A 163 -2.29 -17.32 -1.59
N VAL A 164 -2.70 -16.22 -0.94
CA VAL A 164 -4.09 -15.75 -0.85
C VAL A 164 -4.22 -14.44 -1.62
N GLN A 165 -5.39 -14.18 -2.19
CA GLN A 165 -5.70 -12.95 -2.93
C GLN A 165 -6.92 -12.24 -2.32
N ASN A 166 -7.06 -10.95 -2.60
CA ASN A 166 -8.22 -10.16 -2.15
C ASN A 166 -9.56 -10.74 -2.61
N ILE A 167 -9.60 -11.37 -3.79
CA ILE A 167 -10.79 -12.03 -4.32
C ILE A 167 -11.24 -13.26 -3.51
N ASP A 168 -10.39 -13.78 -2.64
CA ASP A 168 -10.67 -14.96 -1.80
C ASP A 168 -11.46 -14.61 -0.53
N TYR A 169 -11.51 -13.33 -0.14
CA TYR A 169 -12.19 -12.92 1.10
C TYR A 169 -13.70 -13.18 1.04
N GLY A 170 -14.32 -12.83 -0.08
CA GLY A 170 -15.77 -13.07 -0.28
C GLY A 170 -16.15 -14.55 -0.12
N PRO A 171 -15.53 -15.47 -0.91
CA PRO A 171 -15.73 -16.91 -0.76
C PRO A 171 -15.49 -17.41 0.66
N THR A 172 -14.45 -16.92 1.34
CA THR A 172 -14.11 -17.34 2.71
C THR A 172 -15.17 -16.92 3.73
N ILE A 173 -15.70 -15.71 3.59
CA ILE A 173 -16.77 -15.22 4.49
C ILE A 173 -18.06 -16.01 4.28
N LEU A 174 -18.44 -16.29 3.02
CA LEU A 174 -19.61 -17.11 2.72
C LEU A 174 -19.47 -18.53 3.26
N ASP A 175 -18.33 -19.16 3.03
CA ASP A 175 -18.02 -20.51 3.54
C ASP A 175 -18.08 -20.57 5.07
N LEU A 176 -17.50 -19.60 5.76
CA LEU A 176 -17.59 -19.50 7.21
C LEU A 176 -19.02 -19.33 7.71
N ALA A 177 -19.84 -18.59 6.97
CA ALA A 177 -21.26 -18.38 7.28
C ALA A 177 -22.15 -19.58 6.93
N GLY A 178 -21.61 -20.64 6.31
CA GLY A 178 -22.37 -21.80 5.85
C GLY A 178 -23.26 -21.50 4.64
N VAL A 179 -22.92 -20.46 3.88
CA VAL A 179 -23.62 -20.06 2.64
C VAL A 179 -22.86 -20.60 1.44
N GLU A 180 -23.59 -21.14 0.48
CA GLU A 180 -23.00 -21.63 -0.77
C GLU A 180 -22.27 -20.51 -1.52
N VAL A 181 -21.03 -20.78 -1.91
CA VAL A 181 -20.22 -19.85 -2.71
C VAL A 181 -20.70 -19.87 -4.15
N PRO A 182 -21.15 -18.73 -4.73
CA PRO A 182 -21.58 -18.67 -6.12
C PRO A 182 -20.49 -19.15 -7.10
N ALA A 183 -20.86 -19.92 -8.10
CA ALA A 183 -19.93 -20.54 -9.07
C ALA A 183 -19.21 -19.53 -9.99
N ASP A 184 -19.70 -18.29 -10.07
CA ASP A 184 -19.11 -17.18 -10.83
C ASP A 184 -18.11 -16.35 -10.01
N MET A 185 -17.90 -16.66 -8.73
CA MET A 185 -16.81 -16.08 -7.97
C MET A 185 -15.46 -16.70 -8.37
N HIS A 186 -14.48 -15.84 -8.72
CA HIS A 186 -13.14 -16.28 -9.14
C HIS A 186 -12.23 -16.65 -7.96
N GLY A 187 -12.53 -16.16 -6.77
CA GLY A 187 -11.76 -16.45 -5.56
C GLY A 187 -12.06 -17.86 -5.02
N VAL A 188 -11.20 -18.31 -4.13
CA VAL A 188 -11.31 -19.63 -3.45
C VAL A 188 -11.30 -19.41 -1.94
N SER A 189 -12.21 -20.06 -1.22
CA SER A 189 -12.21 -20.00 0.26
C SER A 189 -10.88 -20.52 0.83
N PHE A 190 -10.22 -19.70 1.64
CA PHE A 190 -9.05 -20.11 2.42
C PHE A 190 -9.39 -20.51 3.87
N LEU A 191 -10.68 -20.69 4.17
CA LEU A 191 -11.12 -21.17 5.47
C LEU A 191 -10.46 -22.49 5.92
N PRO A 192 -10.23 -23.49 5.04
CA PRO A 192 -9.47 -24.70 5.41
C PRO A 192 -8.06 -24.39 5.89
N LEU A 193 -7.35 -23.44 5.23
CA LEU A 193 -6.01 -23.02 5.65
C LEU A 193 -6.03 -22.38 7.04
N LEU A 194 -7.03 -21.53 7.33
CA LEU A 194 -7.22 -20.92 8.66
C LEU A 194 -7.49 -21.95 9.74
N LYS A 195 -8.07 -23.10 9.39
CA LYS A 195 -8.28 -24.24 10.30
C LYS A 195 -7.04 -25.12 10.47
N GLY A 196 -5.97 -24.83 9.70
CA GLY A 196 -4.73 -25.61 9.68
C GLY A 196 -4.84 -26.92 8.89
N GLU A 197 -5.80 -26.98 7.96
CA GLU A 197 -5.99 -28.13 7.08
C GLU A 197 -5.01 -28.04 5.90
N LYS A 198 -4.52 -29.19 5.43
CA LYS A 198 -3.70 -29.24 4.21
C LYS A 198 -4.59 -29.24 2.98
N VAL A 199 -4.32 -28.32 2.05
CA VAL A 199 -5.00 -28.22 0.74
C VAL A 199 -3.99 -28.50 -0.37
N PRO A 200 -3.81 -29.77 -0.79
CA PRO A 200 -2.72 -30.18 -1.69
C PRO A 200 -2.69 -29.45 -3.04
N ASP A 201 -3.87 -29.09 -3.55
CA ASP A 201 -4.04 -28.45 -4.85
C ASP A 201 -4.21 -26.93 -4.75
N TRP A 202 -3.71 -26.33 -3.65
CA TRP A 202 -3.75 -24.88 -3.50
C TRP A 202 -2.93 -24.21 -4.60
N ARG A 203 -3.35 -22.99 -4.98
CA ARG A 203 -2.69 -22.24 -6.07
C ARG A 203 -1.21 -22.05 -5.85
N LYS A 204 -0.45 -22.15 -6.95
CA LYS A 204 1.01 -21.99 -6.99
C LYS A 204 1.47 -20.75 -7.74
N SER A 205 0.53 -19.96 -8.24
CA SER A 205 0.81 -18.71 -8.93
C SER A 205 -0.34 -17.74 -8.80
N LEU A 206 0.01 -16.44 -8.88
CA LEU A 206 -0.91 -15.33 -8.92
C LEU A 206 -0.73 -14.59 -10.23
N TYR A 207 -1.84 -14.20 -10.86
CA TYR A 207 -1.84 -13.34 -12.04
C TYR A 207 -2.19 -11.91 -11.62
N TYR A 208 -1.53 -10.94 -12.23
CA TYR A 208 -1.78 -9.51 -12.03
C TYR A 208 -1.86 -8.80 -13.38
N HIS A 209 -2.71 -7.77 -13.48
CA HIS A 209 -2.79 -6.92 -14.64
C HIS A 209 -3.12 -5.48 -14.24
N PHE A 210 -2.28 -4.53 -14.66
CA PHE A 210 -2.47 -3.11 -14.51
C PHE A 210 -2.77 -2.47 -15.88
N TYR A 211 -3.94 -1.84 -16.02
CA TYR A 211 -4.47 -1.38 -17.31
C TYR A 211 -4.32 0.12 -17.54
N GLU A 212 -4.18 0.91 -16.47
CA GLU A 212 -4.19 2.36 -16.56
C GLU A 212 -2.91 2.91 -17.18
N TYR A 213 -3.03 3.63 -18.28
CA TYR A 213 -1.97 4.47 -18.85
C TYR A 213 -2.51 5.26 -20.04
N PRO A 214 -2.18 6.59 -20.18
CA PRO A 214 -1.54 7.42 -19.15
C PRO A 214 -2.49 7.68 -17.98
N ALA A 215 -1.95 7.66 -16.77
CA ALA A 215 -2.68 7.89 -15.54
C ALA A 215 -1.72 8.40 -14.45
N GLU A 216 -2.16 8.40 -13.20
CA GLU A 216 -1.37 8.86 -12.06
C GLU A 216 0.04 8.24 -12.05
N HIS A 217 1.06 9.07 -11.84
CA HIS A 217 2.49 8.69 -11.77
C HIS A 217 3.09 8.03 -13.02
N ALA A 218 2.43 8.09 -14.16
CA ALA A 218 2.90 7.56 -15.44
C ALA A 218 3.34 6.07 -15.40
N VAL A 219 2.76 5.28 -14.49
CA VAL A 219 3.03 3.85 -14.40
C VAL A 219 2.52 3.14 -15.64
N ARG A 220 3.41 2.41 -16.32
CA ARG A 220 3.13 1.74 -17.58
C ARG A 220 2.22 0.53 -17.40
N ARG A 221 1.38 0.26 -18.43
CA ARG A 221 0.56 -0.96 -18.47
C ARG A 221 1.44 -2.19 -18.39
N HIS A 222 1.08 -3.10 -17.54
CA HIS A 222 1.80 -4.36 -17.41
C HIS A 222 0.90 -5.47 -16.88
N TYR A 223 1.32 -6.69 -17.15
CA TYR A 223 0.78 -7.87 -16.52
C TYR A 223 1.92 -8.79 -16.08
N GLY A 224 1.62 -9.72 -15.22
CA GLY A 224 2.63 -10.63 -14.74
C GLY A 224 2.09 -11.82 -14.00
N VAL A 225 3.01 -12.73 -13.69
CA VAL A 225 2.76 -13.91 -12.87
C VAL A 225 3.77 -13.94 -11.73
N ARG A 226 3.27 -14.17 -10.54
CA ARG A 226 4.08 -14.39 -9.33
C ARG A 226 3.88 -15.83 -8.88
N THR A 227 4.97 -16.58 -8.74
CA THR A 227 5.02 -17.88 -8.10
C THR A 227 5.62 -17.75 -6.70
N GLU A 228 5.80 -18.84 -5.96
CA GLU A 228 6.46 -18.81 -4.66
C GLU A 228 7.87 -18.18 -4.71
N ARG A 229 8.63 -18.43 -5.78
CA ARG A 229 10.01 -17.98 -5.94
C ARG A 229 10.20 -16.91 -7.00
N TYR A 230 9.47 -16.99 -8.11
CA TYR A 230 9.74 -16.15 -9.28
C TYR A 230 8.59 -15.18 -9.54
N LYS A 231 8.94 -14.00 -10.05
CA LYS A 231 8.01 -13.02 -10.59
C LYS A 231 8.42 -12.65 -12.01
N LEU A 232 7.51 -12.76 -12.96
CA LEU A 232 7.70 -12.33 -14.34
C LEU A 232 6.69 -11.24 -14.65
N MET A 233 7.15 -10.10 -15.15
CA MET A 233 6.32 -8.97 -15.60
C MET A 233 6.58 -8.64 -17.05
N HIS A 234 5.52 -8.28 -17.78
CA HIS A 234 5.61 -7.75 -19.13
C HIS A 234 4.98 -6.36 -19.20
N PHE A 235 5.79 -5.36 -19.47
CA PHE A 235 5.35 -4.02 -19.81
C PHE A 235 5.10 -3.98 -21.31
N TYR A 236 3.84 -3.80 -21.69
CA TYR A 236 3.41 -3.96 -23.08
C TYR A 236 3.02 -2.61 -23.70
N ASN A 237 2.84 -2.58 -25.00
CA ASN A 237 2.58 -1.45 -25.89
C ASN A 237 3.84 -0.59 -26.14
N ASP A 238 3.99 0.52 -25.41
CA ASP A 238 4.97 1.57 -25.75
C ASP A 238 6.41 1.26 -25.27
N ILE A 239 6.59 0.47 -24.25
CA ILE A 239 7.94 0.09 -23.76
C ILE A 239 8.37 -1.30 -24.25
N ASP A 240 7.47 -2.27 -24.22
CA ASP A 240 7.69 -3.67 -24.61
C ASP A 240 8.95 -4.27 -23.96
N CYS A 241 8.94 -4.40 -22.65
CA CYS A 241 10.03 -5.02 -21.91
C CYS A 241 9.54 -6.07 -20.92
N TRP A 242 10.41 -7.05 -20.67
CA TRP A 242 10.19 -8.10 -19.68
C TRP A 242 11.14 -7.92 -18.51
N GLU A 243 10.61 -8.16 -17.30
CA GLU A 243 11.40 -8.20 -16.07
C GLU A 243 11.13 -9.54 -15.37
N LEU A 244 12.21 -10.24 -14.98
CA LEU A 244 12.15 -11.53 -14.29
C LEU A 244 12.96 -11.45 -13.00
N TYR A 245 12.34 -11.75 -11.88
CA TYR A 245 12.98 -11.70 -10.55
C TYR A 245 12.95 -13.08 -9.89
N ASP A 246 14.06 -13.44 -9.26
CA ASP A 246 14.15 -14.53 -8.30
C ASP A 246 13.99 -13.94 -6.89
N LEU A 247 12.80 -14.01 -6.33
CA LEU A 247 12.46 -13.39 -5.06
C LEU A 247 13.22 -13.98 -3.85
N GLN A 248 13.87 -15.13 -4.02
CA GLN A 248 14.73 -15.71 -3.00
C GLN A 248 16.13 -15.06 -3.00
N GLU A 249 16.68 -14.77 -4.18
CA GLU A 249 18.02 -14.19 -4.33
C GLU A 249 17.96 -12.64 -4.36
N ASP A 250 16.88 -12.08 -4.89
CA ASP A 250 16.62 -10.64 -5.00
C ASP A 250 15.22 -10.28 -4.49
N PRO A 251 14.98 -10.36 -3.18
CA PRO A 251 13.67 -10.07 -2.58
C PRO A 251 13.23 -8.61 -2.72
N MET A 252 14.14 -7.70 -3.08
CA MET A 252 13.86 -6.28 -3.30
C MET A 252 13.67 -5.95 -4.78
N GLU A 253 13.74 -6.93 -5.68
CA GLU A 253 13.51 -6.77 -7.12
C GLU A 253 14.33 -5.64 -7.77
N MET A 254 15.62 -5.60 -7.43
CA MET A 254 16.56 -4.56 -7.88
C MET A 254 17.39 -4.95 -9.09
N HIS A 255 17.51 -6.27 -9.42
CA HIS A 255 18.47 -6.80 -10.41
C HIS A 255 17.88 -7.86 -11.34
#